data_ad387f29a58a7aa1c2d4c5797c7c8f29
#
_entry.id   ad387f29a58a7aa1c2d4c5797c7c8f29
#
_cell.length_a   1.000
_cell.length_b   1.000
_cell.length_c   1.000
_cell.angle_alpha   90.00
_cell.angle_beta   90.00
_cell.angle_gamma   90.00
#
_symmetry.space_group_name_H-M   'P 1'
#
loop_
_entity.id
_entity.type
_entity.pdbx_description
1 polymer ?
#
loop_
_entity_poly.entity_id
_entity_poly.type
_entity_poly.pdbx_seq_one_letter_code
_entity_poly.pdbx_strand_id
1 'polypeptide(L)'
;MNKTRQKIHDIIYEADTPEGKIFDIGLIIVIIISVILVALETVGWINNKYSKIFNIAEWIITILFTIEYILRIISIHHPKNYIFSFYGIIDFLATIPKYIALIFVGAPVEALMAIRALRILRIFRVLHISRYIGESTFLVRSLLVSRAKIIIFLLFVLIMCIVFGTLMYIIEGPEAGFD
;
A
#
# COMPACT_ATOMS: atom_id res chain seq x y z
N MET A 1 19.77 -25.98 -4.34
CA MET A 1 19.46 -24.70 -3.65
C MET A 1 20.48 -24.53 -2.54
N ASN A 2 21.07 -23.34 -2.36
CA ASN A 2 22.08 -23.09 -1.32
C ASN A 2 21.35 -23.13 0.05
N LYS A 3 21.96 -23.73 1.11
CA LYS A 3 21.37 -23.87 2.45
C LYS A 3 20.81 -22.54 3.02
N THR A 4 21.48 -21.44 2.72
CA THR A 4 21.05 -20.09 3.11
C THR A 4 19.76 -19.66 2.42
N ARG A 5 19.63 -19.95 1.13
CA ARG A 5 18.42 -19.62 0.35
C ARG A 5 17.22 -20.44 0.82
N GLN A 6 17.45 -21.66 1.24
CA GLN A 6 16.41 -22.53 1.78
C GLN A 6 15.92 -22.02 3.14
N LYS A 7 16.82 -21.63 4.03
CA LYS A 7 16.45 -21.01 5.32
C LYS A 7 15.65 -19.71 5.13
N ILE A 8 16.03 -18.86 4.18
CA ILE A 8 15.32 -17.62 3.89
C ILE A 8 13.92 -17.93 3.32
N HIS A 9 13.82 -18.94 2.47
CA HIS A 9 12.54 -19.41 1.94
C HIS A 9 11.60 -19.88 3.07
N ASP A 10 12.12 -20.71 3.98
CA ASP A 10 11.35 -21.26 5.09
C ASP A 10 10.83 -20.16 6.04
N ILE A 11 11.65 -19.14 6.32
CA ILE A 11 11.24 -18.00 7.16
C ILE A 11 10.19 -17.13 6.47
N ILE A 12 10.28 -16.94 5.15
CA ILE A 12 9.42 -15.99 4.41
C ILE A 12 8.12 -16.64 3.91
N TYR A 13 8.13 -17.96 3.66
CA TYR A 13 7.01 -18.68 3.03
C TYR A 13 6.38 -19.74 3.93
N GLU A 14 7.08 -20.25 4.94
CA GLU A 14 6.53 -21.20 5.91
C GLU A 14 6.07 -20.45 7.18
N ALA A 15 4.81 -20.01 7.16
CA ALA A 15 4.16 -19.34 8.30
C ALA A 15 4.04 -20.25 9.56
N ASP A 16 4.33 -21.54 9.45
CA ASP A 16 4.24 -22.48 10.56
C ASP A 16 5.46 -22.45 11.49
N THR A 17 6.58 -21.86 11.06
CA THR A 17 7.77 -21.74 11.91
C THR A 17 7.64 -20.55 12.87
N PRO A 18 8.16 -20.67 14.13
CA PRO A 18 8.11 -19.55 15.08
C PRO A 18 8.84 -18.30 14.56
N GLU A 19 9.92 -18.47 13.81
CA GLU A 19 10.66 -17.37 13.19
C GLU A 19 9.84 -16.70 12.07
N GLY A 20 9.13 -17.46 11.24
CA GLY A 20 8.23 -16.96 10.21
C GLY A 20 7.08 -16.14 10.81
N LYS A 21 6.45 -16.64 11.89
CA LYS A 21 5.39 -15.90 12.58
C LYS A 21 5.86 -14.55 13.15
N ILE A 22 7.04 -14.50 13.75
CA ILE A 22 7.61 -13.26 14.27
C ILE A 22 7.89 -12.28 13.13
N PHE A 23 8.41 -12.76 12.01
CA PHE A 23 8.69 -11.97 10.82
C PHE A 23 7.38 -11.37 10.25
N ASP A 24 6.34 -12.17 10.11
CA ASP A 24 5.04 -11.75 9.58
C ASP A 24 4.34 -10.74 10.49
N ILE A 25 4.32 -10.99 11.81
CA ILE A 25 3.79 -10.03 12.79
C ILE A 25 4.59 -8.73 12.75
N GLY A 26 5.91 -8.80 12.66
CA GLY A 26 6.76 -7.61 12.53
C GLY A 26 6.42 -6.79 11.29
N LEU A 27 6.21 -7.43 10.14
CA LEU A 27 5.81 -6.76 8.91
C LEU A 27 4.41 -6.15 9.02
N ILE A 28 3.44 -6.84 9.62
CA ILE A 28 2.10 -6.30 9.85
C ILE A 28 2.16 -5.04 10.71
N ILE A 29 2.98 -5.03 11.77
CA ILE A 29 3.18 -3.85 12.61
C ILE A 29 3.77 -2.70 11.79
N VAL A 30 4.78 -2.95 10.97
CA VAL A 30 5.38 -1.94 10.09
C VAL A 30 4.37 -1.38 9.10
N ILE A 31 3.50 -2.23 8.52
CA ILE A 31 2.42 -1.80 7.63
C ILE A 31 1.46 -0.87 8.36
N ILE A 32 1.00 -1.26 9.56
CA ILE A 32 0.07 -0.44 10.36
C ILE A 32 0.71 0.91 10.70
N ILE A 33 1.96 0.91 11.14
CA ILE A 33 2.70 2.14 11.43
C ILE A 33 2.79 3.01 10.16
N SER A 34 3.07 2.42 9.00
CA SER A 34 3.18 3.17 7.74
C SER A 34 1.86 3.85 7.35
N VAL A 35 0.72 3.17 7.57
CA VAL A 35 -0.61 3.72 7.30
C VAL A 35 -0.92 4.88 8.23
N ILE A 36 -0.63 4.72 9.53
CA ILE A 36 -0.82 5.78 10.53
C ILE A 36 0.04 7.01 10.18
N LEU A 37 1.31 6.80 9.78
CA LEU A 37 2.18 7.89 9.35
C LEU A 37 1.65 8.64 8.15
N VAL A 38 1.13 7.94 7.13
CA VAL A 38 0.50 8.56 5.96
C VAL A 38 -0.73 9.38 6.38
N ALA A 39 -1.57 8.84 7.27
CA ALA A 39 -2.73 9.54 7.79
C ALA A 39 -2.33 10.81 8.58
N LEU A 40 -1.32 10.74 9.42
CA LEU A 40 -0.81 11.90 10.16
C LEU A 40 -0.15 12.96 9.26
N GLU A 41 0.52 12.54 8.19
CA GLU A 41 1.12 13.45 7.20
C GLU A 41 0.07 14.28 6.45
N THR A 42 -1.18 13.80 6.32
CA THR A 42 -2.26 14.56 5.69
C THR A 42 -2.75 15.72 6.55
N VAL A 43 -2.49 15.70 7.86
CA VAL A 43 -2.87 16.76 8.78
C VAL A 43 -1.83 17.89 8.73
N GLY A 44 -2.17 19.00 8.08
CA GLY A 44 -1.23 20.07 7.74
C GLY A 44 -0.42 20.64 8.92
N TRP A 45 -1.03 20.87 10.09
CA TRP A 45 -0.32 21.41 11.24
C TRP A 45 0.68 20.42 11.86
N ILE A 46 0.37 19.11 11.82
CA ILE A 46 1.26 18.05 12.29
C ILE A 46 2.43 17.90 11.32
N ASN A 47 2.14 17.87 10.02
CA ASN A 47 3.16 17.73 8.98
C ASN A 47 4.15 18.89 9.03
N ASN A 48 3.70 20.14 9.19
CA ASN A 48 4.58 21.29 9.30
C ASN A 48 5.52 21.21 10.50
N LYS A 49 5.03 20.70 11.64
CA LYS A 49 5.80 20.59 12.88
C LYS A 49 6.81 19.43 12.85
N TYR A 50 6.44 18.28 12.26
CA TYR A 50 7.19 17.03 12.34
C TYR A 50 7.68 16.50 10.99
N SER A 51 7.74 17.32 9.94
CA SER A 51 8.08 16.92 8.57
C SER A 51 9.40 16.14 8.46
N LYS A 52 10.42 16.52 9.23
CA LYS A 52 11.71 15.82 9.25
C LYS A 52 11.58 14.39 9.82
N ILE A 53 10.79 14.24 10.89
CA ILE A 53 10.57 12.95 11.53
C ILE A 53 9.79 12.03 10.58
N PHE A 54 8.73 12.54 9.94
CA PHE A 54 7.97 11.79 8.95
C PHE A 54 8.83 11.35 7.77
N ASN A 55 9.68 12.23 7.26
CA ASN A 55 10.57 11.86 6.16
C ASN A 55 11.59 10.77 6.54
N ILE A 56 12.15 10.82 7.75
CA ILE A 56 13.07 9.79 8.27
C ILE A 56 12.34 8.46 8.47
N ALA A 57 11.19 8.48 9.12
CA ALA A 57 10.36 7.30 9.35
C ALA A 57 9.96 6.64 8.03
N GLU A 58 9.57 7.44 7.05
CA GLU A 58 9.22 6.97 5.72
C GLU A 58 10.40 6.32 4.99
N TRP A 59 11.61 6.87 5.12
CA TRP A 59 12.80 6.25 4.56
C TRP A 59 13.10 4.89 5.22
N ILE A 60 13.00 4.80 6.55
CA ILE A 60 13.20 3.55 7.27
C ILE A 60 12.21 2.49 6.78
N ILE A 61 10.92 2.83 6.71
CA ILE A 61 9.86 1.93 6.25
C ILE A 61 10.08 1.51 4.79
N THR A 62 10.44 2.45 3.92
CA THR A 62 10.71 2.15 2.50
C THR A 62 11.89 1.19 2.34
N ILE A 63 12.97 1.38 3.10
CA ILE A 63 14.13 0.49 3.10
C ILE A 63 13.74 -0.91 3.60
N LEU A 64 12.97 -1.01 4.68
CA LEU A 64 12.48 -2.28 5.21
C LEU A 64 11.67 -3.05 4.16
N PHE A 65 10.70 -2.43 3.51
CA PHE A 65 9.93 -3.05 2.44
C PHE A 65 10.77 -3.39 1.21
N THR A 66 11.78 -2.59 0.90
CA THR A 66 12.71 -2.90 -0.19
C THR A 66 13.53 -4.15 0.10
N ILE A 67 14.05 -4.25 1.32
CA ILE A 67 14.79 -5.44 1.75
C ILE A 67 13.89 -6.67 1.71
N GLU A 68 12.68 -6.57 2.24
CA GLU A 68 11.69 -7.63 2.22
C GLU A 68 11.37 -8.09 0.78
N TYR A 69 11.13 -7.15 -0.14
CA TYR A 69 10.87 -7.43 -1.55
C TYR A 69 12.04 -8.15 -2.21
N ILE A 70 13.28 -7.69 -1.98
CA ILE A 70 14.49 -8.32 -2.51
C ILE A 70 14.66 -9.73 -1.95
N LEU A 71 14.46 -9.93 -0.64
CA LEU A 71 14.57 -11.25 0.00
C LEU A 71 13.55 -12.22 -0.61
N ARG A 72 12.33 -11.77 -0.90
CA ARG A 72 11.30 -12.58 -1.56
C ARG A 72 11.70 -12.97 -2.98
N ILE A 73 12.21 -12.03 -3.77
CA ILE A 73 12.69 -12.31 -5.14
C ILE A 73 13.80 -13.36 -5.12
N ILE A 74 14.73 -13.26 -4.17
CA ILE A 74 15.87 -14.20 -4.06
C ILE A 74 15.40 -15.58 -3.60
N SER A 75 14.37 -15.65 -2.77
CA SER A 75 13.87 -16.90 -2.18
C SER A 75 13.08 -17.77 -3.17
N ILE A 76 12.48 -17.20 -4.20
CA ILE A 76 11.62 -17.89 -5.16
C ILE A 76 12.44 -18.54 -6.27
N HIS A 77 11.99 -19.72 -6.72
CA HIS A 77 12.60 -20.44 -7.85
C HIS A 77 12.43 -19.72 -9.20
N HIS A 78 11.29 -19.04 -9.41
CA HIS A 78 10.96 -18.31 -10.63
C HIS A 78 10.69 -16.82 -10.32
N PRO A 79 11.75 -15.99 -10.17
CA PRO A 79 11.62 -14.60 -9.77
C PRO A 79 10.77 -13.76 -10.75
N LYS A 80 10.82 -14.06 -12.05
CA LYS A 80 10.01 -13.37 -13.06
C LYS A 80 8.51 -13.54 -12.82
N ASN A 81 8.07 -14.75 -12.49
CA ASN A 81 6.67 -15.02 -12.22
C ASN A 81 6.17 -14.28 -10.97
N TYR A 82 7.05 -14.10 -9.98
CA TYR A 82 6.71 -13.33 -8.79
C TYR A 82 6.61 -11.84 -9.08
N ILE A 83 7.57 -11.25 -9.78
CA ILE A 83 7.59 -9.82 -10.11
C ILE A 83 6.30 -9.41 -10.85
N PHE A 84 5.82 -10.25 -11.78
CA PHE A 84 4.59 -10.02 -12.53
C PHE A 84 3.33 -10.57 -11.84
N SER A 85 3.45 -11.16 -10.66
CA SER A 85 2.28 -11.57 -9.87
C SER A 85 1.60 -10.37 -9.23
N PHE A 86 0.33 -10.54 -8.85
CA PHE A 86 -0.43 -9.52 -8.13
C PHE A 86 0.32 -9.01 -6.88
N TYR A 87 0.88 -9.91 -6.08
CA TYR A 87 1.63 -9.54 -4.88
C TYR A 87 2.97 -8.84 -5.20
N GLY A 88 3.69 -9.31 -6.21
CA GLY A 88 4.95 -8.67 -6.63
C GLY A 88 4.75 -7.25 -7.15
N ILE A 89 3.64 -7.00 -7.86
CA ILE A 89 3.27 -5.66 -8.33
C ILE A 89 2.91 -4.75 -7.16
N ILE A 90 2.17 -5.25 -6.16
CA ILE A 90 1.84 -4.50 -4.95
C ILE A 90 3.11 -4.10 -4.18
N ASP A 91 4.03 -5.05 -3.96
CA ASP A 91 5.29 -4.80 -3.27
C ASP A 91 6.12 -3.73 -3.99
N PHE A 92 6.16 -3.78 -5.31
CA PHE A 92 6.84 -2.80 -6.14
C PHE A 92 6.18 -1.41 -6.05
N LEU A 93 4.85 -1.34 -6.21
CA LEU A 93 4.09 -0.08 -6.13
C LEU A 93 4.18 0.58 -4.75
N ALA A 94 4.33 -0.21 -3.69
CA ALA A 94 4.46 0.31 -2.33
C ALA A 94 5.83 0.99 -2.06
N THR A 95 6.88 0.58 -2.78
CA THR A 95 8.25 1.07 -2.58
C THR A 95 8.64 2.17 -3.56
N ILE A 96 8.19 2.08 -4.82
CA ILE A 96 8.65 2.91 -5.94
C ILE A 96 8.40 4.42 -5.79
N PRO A 97 7.29 4.92 -5.18
CA PRO A 97 7.00 6.35 -5.11
C PRO A 97 8.11 7.18 -4.44
N LYS A 98 8.76 6.60 -3.42
CA LYS A 98 9.84 7.27 -2.71
C LYS A 98 11.10 7.40 -3.56
N TYR A 99 11.43 6.37 -4.33
CA TYR A 99 12.58 6.38 -5.22
C TYR A 99 12.36 7.30 -6.43
N ILE A 100 11.15 7.32 -6.98
CA ILE A 100 10.80 8.29 -8.05
C ILE A 100 10.97 9.72 -7.52
N ALA A 101 10.47 10.03 -6.33
CA ALA A 101 10.62 11.36 -5.74
C ALA A 101 12.10 11.76 -5.55
N LEU A 102 13.00 10.80 -5.32
CA LEU A 102 14.43 11.06 -5.21
C LEU A 102 15.08 11.39 -6.58
N ILE A 103 14.68 10.66 -7.63
CA ILE A 103 15.26 10.84 -8.99
C ILE A 103 14.89 12.22 -9.55
N PHE A 104 13.70 12.70 -9.26
CA PHE A 104 13.18 13.97 -9.77
C PHE A 104 13.43 15.16 -8.83
N VAL A 105 14.39 15.06 -7.92
CA VAL A 105 14.84 16.21 -7.11
C VAL A 105 15.45 17.27 -8.04
N GLY A 106 14.84 18.48 -8.07
CA GLY A 106 15.26 19.56 -8.99
C GLY A 106 14.51 19.62 -10.32
N ALA A 107 13.49 18.79 -10.50
CA ALA A 107 12.64 18.83 -11.69
C ALA A 107 11.76 20.09 -11.76
N PRO A 108 11.24 20.46 -12.96
CA PRO A 108 10.28 21.55 -13.13
C PRO A 108 9.04 21.41 -12.24
N VAL A 109 8.33 22.54 -12.01
CA VAL A 109 7.18 22.61 -11.08
C VAL A 109 6.08 21.62 -11.46
N GLU A 110 5.84 21.40 -12.75
CA GLU A 110 4.86 20.45 -13.29
C GLU A 110 5.19 19.00 -12.86
N ALA A 111 6.46 18.63 -12.96
CA ALA A 111 6.94 17.31 -12.53
C ALA A 111 6.84 17.16 -11.00
N LEU A 112 7.07 18.22 -10.24
CA LEU A 112 6.90 18.20 -8.79
C LEU A 112 5.43 18.00 -8.37
N MET A 113 4.47 18.53 -9.13
CA MET A 113 3.04 18.27 -8.90
C MET A 113 2.69 16.80 -9.16
N ALA A 114 3.19 16.22 -10.24
CA ALA A 114 3.03 14.81 -10.54
C ALA A 114 3.62 13.91 -9.44
N ILE A 115 4.79 14.26 -8.91
CA ILE A 115 5.44 13.54 -7.80
C ILE A 115 4.60 13.63 -6.52
N ARG A 116 3.97 14.79 -6.25
CA ARG A 116 3.03 14.92 -5.12
C ARG A 116 1.82 14.01 -5.30
N ALA A 117 1.28 13.89 -6.52
CA ALA A 117 0.19 12.96 -6.82
C ALA A 117 0.62 11.49 -6.63
N LEU A 118 1.84 11.12 -7.01
CA LEU A 118 2.40 9.78 -6.77
C LEU A 118 2.50 9.41 -5.28
N ARG A 119 2.48 10.40 -4.38
CA ARG A 119 2.44 10.17 -2.94
C ARG A 119 1.21 9.35 -2.52
N ILE A 120 0.08 9.47 -3.26
CA ILE A 120 -1.13 8.68 -3.03
C ILE A 120 -0.84 7.18 -3.17
N LEU A 121 0.10 6.79 -4.03
CA LEU A 121 0.47 5.37 -4.22
C LEU A 121 1.00 4.71 -2.94
N ARG A 122 1.41 5.49 -1.93
CA ARG A 122 1.82 4.95 -0.62
C ARG A 122 0.71 4.17 0.08
N ILE A 123 -0.57 4.48 -0.23
CA ILE A 123 -1.71 3.75 0.32
C ILE A 123 -1.69 2.26 -0.09
N PHE A 124 -1.07 1.93 -1.23
CA PHE A 124 -0.92 0.54 -1.66
C PHE A 124 -0.11 -0.33 -0.68
N ARG A 125 0.63 0.29 0.25
CA ARG A 125 1.27 -0.43 1.37
C ARG A 125 0.26 -1.21 2.22
N VAL A 126 -0.98 -0.71 2.34
CA VAL A 126 -2.07 -1.46 3.01
C VAL A 126 -2.32 -2.80 2.33
N LEU A 127 -2.15 -2.88 1.02
CA LEU A 127 -2.38 -4.13 0.28
C LEU A 127 -1.36 -5.22 0.59
N HIS A 128 -0.22 -4.90 1.20
CA HIS A 128 0.71 -5.92 1.73
C HIS A 128 0.04 -6.83 2.76
N ILE A 129 -0.93 -6.30 3.52
CA ILE A 129 -1.74 -7.08 4.48
C ILE A 129 -2.50 -8.22 3.77
N SER A 130 -2.91 -8.04 2.51
CA SER A 130 -3.68 -9.04 1.77
C SER A 130 -2.98 -10.40 1.65
N ARG A 131 -1.66 -10.41 1.74
CA ARG A 131 -0.85 -11.61 1.71
C ARG A 131 -1.02 -12.46 2.98
N TYR A 132 -1.09 -11.81 4.13
CA TYR A 132 -1.26 -12.47 5.42
C TYR A 132 -2.70 -12.95 5.66
N ILE A 133 -3.63 -12.37 4.90
CA ILE A 133 -5.05 -12.80 4.87
C ILE A 133 -5.23 -13.99 3.91
N GLY A 134 -4.27 -14.20 3.00
CA GLY A 134 -4.38 -15.18 1.89
C GLY A 134 -4.52 -16.65 2.31
N GLU A 135 -4.19 -17.02 3.54
CA GLU A 135 -4.50 -18.35 4.08
C GLU A 135 -5.97 -18.53 4.45
N SER A 136 -6.75 -17.47 4.55
CA SER A 136 -8.19 -17.60 4.74
C SER A 136 -8.89 -17.79 3.39
N THR A 137 -8.69 -18.96 2.76
CA THR A 137 -9.51 -19.46 1.65
C THR A 137 -11.00 -19.31 1.95
N PHE A 138 -11.37 -19.30 3.22
CA PHE A 138 -12.70 -19.05 3.72
C PHE A 138 -13.17 -17.61 3.45
N LEU A 139 -12.35 -16.58 3.73
CA LEU A 139 -12.71 -15.16 3.47
C LEU A 139 -12.85 -14.88 1.97
N VAL A 140 -11.89 -15.34 1.17
CA VAL A 140 -11.95 -15.17 -0.29
C VAL A 140 -13.16 -15.88 -0.86
N ARG A 141 -13.44 -17.12 -0.41
CA ARG A 141 -14.61 -17.88 -0.85
C ARG A 141 -15.92 -17.19 -0.43
N SER A 142 -16.00 -16.67 0.79
CA SER A 142 -17.16 -15.91 1.27
C SER A 142 -17.40 -14.64 0.47
N LEU A 143 -16.34 -13.90 0.13
CA LEU A 143 -16.42 -12.72 -0.73
C LEU A 143 -16.87 -13.08 -2.16
N LEU A 144 -16.34 -14.16 -2.73
CA LEU A 144 -16.74 -14.64 -4.05
C LEU A 144 -18.22 -15.08 -4.09
N VAL A 145 -18.69 -15.75 -3.05
CA VAL A 145 -20.11 -16.12 -2.91
C VAL A 145 -21.01 -14.90 -2.76
N SER A 146 -20.53 -13.87 -2.05
CA SER A 146 -21.27 -12.64 -1.78
C SER A 146 -21.08 -11.55 -2.84
N ARG A 147 -20.27 -11.79 -3.87
CA ARG A 147 -19.88 -10.77 -4.88
C ARG A 147 -21.06 -10.01 -5.48
N ALA A 148 -22.15 -10.72 -5.81
CA ALA A 148 -23.32 -10.09 -6.40
C ALA A 148 -23.98 -9.08 -5.44
N LYS A 149 -24.08 -9.44 -4.15
CA LYS A 149 -24.63 -8.55 -3.12
C LYS A 149 -23.72 -7.33 -2.90
N ILE A 150 -22.40 -7.54 -2.89
CA ILE A 150 -21.39 -6.47 -2.75
C ILE A 150 -21.47 -5.51 -3.93
N ILE A 151 -21.56 -6.01 -5.17
CA ILE A 151 -21.67 -5.18 -6.37
C ILE A 151 -22.95 -4.34 -6.34
N ILE A 152 -24.09 -4.95 -6.00
CA ILE A 152 -25.36 -4.24 -5.89
C ILE A 152 -25.28 -3.14 -4.83
N PHE A 153 -24.70 -3.43 -3.67
CA PHE A 153 -24.49 -2.45 -2.60
C PHE A 153 -23.59 -1.30 -3.03
N LEU A 154 -22.45 -1.60 -3.68
CA LEU A 154 -21.54 -0.59 -4.19
C LEU A 154 -22.18 0.29 -5.26
N LEU A 155 -22.97 -0.32 -6.17
CA LEU A 155 -23.74 0.42 -7.18
C LEU A 155 -24.75 1.36 -6.52
N PHE A 156 -25.47 0.88 -5.50
CA PHE A 156 -26.41 1.71 -4.74
C PHE A 156 -25.69 2.89 -4.08
N VAL A 157 -24.56 2.65 -3.40
CA VAL A 157 -23.75 3.70 -2.77
C VAL A 157 -23.27 4.71 -3.83
N LEU A 158 -22.79 4.23 -4.98
CA LEU A 158 -22.34 5.09 -6.08
C LEU A 158 -23.47 6.01 -6.58
N ILE A 159 -24.65 5.44 -6.81
CA ILE A 159 -25.82 6.22 -7.24
C ILE A 159 -26.18 7.28 -6.18
N MET A 160 -26.19 6.90 -4.90
CA MET A 160 -26.46 7.83 -3.81
C MET A 160 -25.41 8.95 -3.74
N CYS A 161 -24.13 8.64 -3.91
CA CYS A 161 -23.06 9.64 -3.97
C CYS A 161 -23.27 10.62 -5.14
N ILE A 162 -23.63 10.13 -6.32
CA ILE A 162 -23.90 10.98 -7.49
C ILE A 162 -25.11 11.88 -7.22
N VAL A 163 -26.20 11.32 -6.70
CA VAL A 163 -27.42 12.09 -6.40
C VAL A 163 -27.14 13.17 -5.36
N PHE A 164 -26.52 12.83 -4.25
CA PHE A 164 -26.20 13.82 -3.21
C PHE A 164 -25.15 14.83 -3.66
N GLY A 165 -24.13 14.40 -4.41
CA GLY A 165 -23.14 15.31 -4.99
C GLY A 165 -23.77 16.30 -5.95
N THR A 166 -24.67 15.85 -6.81
CA THR A 166 -25.42 16.70 -7.75
C THR A 166 -26.36 17.66 -7.01
N LEU A 167 -27.07 17.17 -5.98
CA LEU A 167 -27.92 18.02 -5.14
C LEU A 167 -27.10 19.11 -4.45
N MET A 168 -25.97 18.74 -3.88
CA MET A 168 -25.10 19.69 -3.19
C MET A 168 -24.52 20.75 -4.13
N TYR A 169 -24.11 20.33 -5.34
CA TYR A 169 -23.68 21.23 -6.40
C TYR A 169 -24.79 22.24 -6.82
N ILE A 170 -26.05 21.80 -6.92
CA ILE A 170 -27.18 22.66 -7.29
C ILE A 170 -27.51 23.65 -6.17
N ILE A 171 -27.38 23.23 -4.90
CA ILE A 171 -27.75 24.06 -3.74
C ILE A 171 -26.64 25.08 -3.42
N GLU A 172 -25.39 24.66 -3.41
CA GLU A 172 -24.26 25.52 -3.03
C GLU A 172 -23.69 26.32 -4.20
N GLY A 173 -23.86 25.85 -5.44
CA GLY A 173 -23.34 26.51 -6.63
C GLY A 173 -21.83 26.66 -6.71
N PRO A 174 -21.30 27.31 -7.75
CA PRO A 174 -19.86 27.47 -7.96
C PRO A 174 -19.18 28.40 -6.93
N GLU A 175 -19.93 29.21 -6.17
CA GLU A 175 -19.37 30.14 -5.17
C GLU A 175 -18.79 29.43 -3.95
N ALA A 176 -19.15 28.17 -3.70
CA ALA A 176 -18.68 27.37 -2.57
C ALA A 176 -17.41 26.53 -2.84
N GLY A 177 -16.73 26.75 -4.00
CA GLY A 177 -15.46 26.10 -4.32
C GLY A 177 -15.60 24.73 -4.99
N PHE A 178 -16.73 24.44 -5.57
CA PHE A 178 -16.94 23.29 -6.48
C PHE A 178 -16.73 23.76 -7.94
N ASP A 179 -15.45 24.02 -8.29
CA ASP A 179 -15.03 24.29 -9.68
C ASP A 179 -14.72 23.00 -10.43
#